data_e3f8266487508cdeb074db750a6ca0cf
#
_entry.id   e3f8266487508cdeb074db750a6ca0cf
#
_cell.length_a   1.000
_cell.length_b   1.000
_cell.length_c   1.000
_cell.angle_alpha   90.00
_cell.angle_beta   90.00
_cell.angle_gamma   90.00
#
_symmetry.space_group_name_H-M   'P 1'
#
loop_
_entity.id
_entity.type
_entity.pdbx_description
1 polymer ?
#
loop_
_entity_poly.entity_id
_entity_poly.type
_entity_poly.pdbx_seq_one_letter_code
_entity_poly.pdbx_strand_id
1 'polypeptide(L)'
;MGKYIGPKSKIARKFGEAIYGADKVLEKRNYPPGQHGLARKRKKVSEYGTQLSEKQKAKYTYGLLEKQFSRTYEQAARMGGITGENLLKLLECRLDNVVYRLGIAPTRAAARQLV
;
A
#
# COMPACT_ATOMS: atom_id res chain seq x y z
N MET A 1 5.28 16.64 5.66
CA MET A 1 5.40 15.56 4.66
C MET A 1 4.02 15.06 4.23
N GLY A 2 3.80 14.91 2.92
CA GLY A 2 2.54 14.38 2.40
C GLY A 2 2.35 12.91 2.77
N LYS A 3 1.18 12.57 3.28
CA LYS A 3 0.79 11.20 3.63
C LYS A 3 -0.71 11.03 3.44
N TYR A 4 -1.15 9.77 3.32
CA TYR A 4 -2.58 9.47 3.29
C TYR A 4 -3.17 9.66 4.69
N ILE A 5 -4.19 10.52 4.80
CA ILE A 5 -4.85 10.84 6.06
C ILE A 5 -6.32 10.39 6.10
N GLY A 6 -6.78 9.74 5.05
CA GLY A 6 -8.15 9.24 4.96
C GLY A 6 -8.39 7.95 5.76
N PRO A 7 -9.61 7.38 5.65
CA PRO A 7 -9.96 6.15 6.37
C PRO A 7 -9.12 4.96 5.92
N LYS A 8 -8.43 4.32 6.87
CA LYS A 8 -7.56 3.16 6.59
C LYS A 8 -8.34 1.91 6.27
N SER A 9 -9.42 1.65 6.98
CA SER A 9 -10.27 0.47 6.77
C SER A 9 -10.90 0.45 5.37
N LYS A 10 -11.23 1.63 4.84
CA LYS A 10 -11.75 1.77 3.48
C LYS A 10 -10.76 1.23 2.44
N ILE A 11 -9.49 1.59 2.60
CA ILE A 11 -8.42 1.13 1.69
C ILE A 11 -8.19 -0.37 1.87
N ALA A 12 -8.13 -0.86 3.11
CA ALA A 12 -7.95 -2.28 3.39
C ALA A 12 -9.09 -3.12 2.79
N ARG A 13 -10.34 -2.65 2.90
CA ARG A 13 -11.50 -3.32 2.32
C ARG A 13 -11.46 -3.33 0.80
N LYS A 14 -10.97 -2.27 0.17
CA LYS A 14 -10.82 -2.19 -1.29
C LYS A 14 -9.91 -3.29 -1.81
N PHE A 15 -8.81 -3.57 -1.12
CA PHE A 15 -7.85 -4.60 -1.51
C PHE A 15 -8.14 -5.97 -0.90
N GLY A 16 -9.07 -6.05 0.07
CA GLY A 16 -9.38 -7.30 0.75
C GLY A 16 -8.27 -7.84 1.62
N GLU A 17 -7.31 -7.02 2.00
CA GLU A 17 -6.15 -7.40 2.81
C GLU A 17 -5.89 -6.36 3.90
N ALA A 18 -5.40 -6.80 5.05
CA ALA A 18 -5.05 -5.94 6.18
C ALA A 18 -3.68 -5.28 5.97
N ILE A 19 -3.58 -4.39 4.97
CA ILE A 19 -2.30 -3.75 4.59
C ILE A 19 -1.77 -2.79 5.66
N TYR A 20 -2.62 -2.29 6.53
CA TYR A 20 -2.23 -1.41 7.64
C TYR A 20 -2.14 -2.15 8.99
N GLY A 21 -2.19 -3.47 8.99
CA GLY A 21 -2.21 -4.29 10.19
C GLY A 21 -3.61 -4.80 10.52
N ALA A 22 -3.77 -5.39 11.71
CA ALA A 22 -5.04 -5.97 12.13
C ALA A 22 -6.18 -4.95 12.08
N ASP A 23 -7.29 -5.32 11.47
CA ASP A 23 -8.43 -4.44 11.24
C ASP A 23 -9.75 -5.18 11.52
N LYS A 24 -10.41 -4.79 12.60
CA LYS A 24 -11.69 -5.39 13.01
C LYS A 24 -12.81 -5.11 12.02
N VAL A 25 -12.77 -3.95 11.36
CA VAL A 25 -13.77 -3.58 10.35
C VAL A 25 -13.64 -4.48 9.12
N LEU A 26 -12.42 -4.77 8.70
CA LEU A 26 -12.16 -5.69 7.59
C LEU A 26 -12.68 -7.10 7.91
N GLU A 27 -12.46 -7.59 9.13
CA GLU A 27 -12.95 -8.90 9.57
C GLU A 27 -14.46 -8.99 9.51
N LYS A 28 -15.16 -7.93 9.93
CA LYS A 28 -16.63 -7.89 9.92
C LYS A 28 -17.22 -7.68 8.53
N ARG A 29 -16.55 -6.87 7.71
CA ARG A 29 -17.03 -6.45 6.39
C ARG A 29 -15.95 -6.73 5.35
N ASN A 30 -15.76 -7.99 5.03
CA ASN A 30 -14.74 -8.43 4.06
C ASN A 30 -15.24 -8.28 2.62
N TYR A 31 -15.69 -7.07 2.26
CA TYR A 31 -16.12 -6.73 0.91
C TYR A 31 -15.77 -5.27 0.63
N PRO A 32 -15.65 -4.86 -0.67
CA PRO A 32 -15.29 -3.49 -1.02
C PRO A 32 -16.26 -2.46 -0.43
N PRO A 33 -15.79 -1.25 -0.09
CA PRO A 33 -16.66 -0.20 0.46
C PRO A 33 -17.62 0.35 -0.58
N GLY A 34 -18.69 1.00 -0.12
CA GLY A 34 -19.68 1.66 -0.97
C GLY A 34 -20.98 0.88 -1.09
N GLN A 35 -21.95 1.47 -1.78
CA GLN A 35 -23.28 0.89 -1.95
C GLN A 35 -23.27 -0.44 -2.70
N HIS A 36 -22.33 -0.63 -3.61
CA HIS A 36 -22.23 -1.81 -4.47
C HIS A 36 -21.20 -2.83 -3.97
N GLY A 37 -20.71 -2.67 -2.73
CA GLY A 37 -19.71 -3.57 -2.16
C GLY A 37 -20.14 -5.03 -2.08
N LEU A 38 -21.44 -5.28 -1.89
CA LEU A 38 -22.04 -6.62 -1.86
C LEU A 38 -22.58 -7.07 -3.22
N ALA A 39 -22.43 -6.26 -4.26
CA ALA A 39 -22.92 -6.59 -5.59
C ALA A 39 -22.18 -7.79 -6.17
N ARG A 40 -22.92 -8.84 -6.57
CA ARG A 40 -22.36 -10.07 -7.13
C ARG A 40 -22.05 -9.97 -8.62
N LYS A 41 -21.92 -8.77 -9.17
CA LYS A 41 -21.58 -8.59 -10.59
C LYS A 41 -20.14 -9.03 -10.84
N ARG A 42 -19.98 -10.00 -11.75
CA ARG A 42 -18.68 -10.38 -12.26
C ARG A 42 -18.12 -9.23 -13.09
N LYS A 43 -17.25 -8.44 -12.51
CA LYS A 43 -16.49 -7.46 -13.26
C LYS A 43 -15.29 -8.17 -13.89
N LYS A 44 -15.19 -8.14 -15.20
CA LYS A 44 -13.95 -8.50 -15.87
C LYS A 44 -12.92 -7.46 -15.47
N VAL A 45 -11.96 -7.85 -14.63
CA VAL A 45 -10.82 -7.00 -14.30
C VAL A 45 -9.82 -7.18 -15.44
N SER A 46 -9.49 -6.09 -16.14
CA SER A 46 -8.46 -6.11 -17.18
C SER A 46 -7.09 -6.36 -16.56
N GLU A 47 -6.12 -6.81 -17.36
CA GLU A 47 -4.74 -6.94 -16.91
C GLU A 47 -4.20 -5.62 -16.38
N TYR A 48 -4.50 -4.52 -17.08
CA TYR A 48 -4.15 -3.17 -16.61
C TYR A 48 -4.73 -2.89 -15.21
N GLY A 49 -6.00 -3.22 -14.99
CA GLY A 49 -6.65 -3.03 -13.69
C GLY A 49 -5.99 -3.83 -12.58
N THR A 50 -5.59 -5.07 -12.87
CA THR A 50 -4.88 -5.92 -11.90
C THR A 50 -3.51 -5.34 -11.55
N GLN A 51 -2.74 -4.91 -12.54
CA GLN A 51 -1.43 -4.31 -12.32
C GLN A 51 -1.53 -3.00 -11.55
N LEU A 52 -2.52 -2.17 -11.88
CA LEU A 52 -2.78 -0.92 -11.16
C LEU A 52 -3.12 -1.18 -9.70
N SER A 53 -3.97 -2.18 -9.44
CA SER A 53 -4.36 -2.56 -8.09
C SER A 53 -3.16 -2.99 -7.25
N GLU A 54 -2.26 -3.81 -7.78
CA GLU A 54 -1.06 -4.24 -7.08
C GLU A 54 -0.10 -3.06 -6.80
N LYS A 55 0.07 -2.17 -7.76
CA LYS A 55 0.86 -0.95 -7.58
C LYS A 55 0.28 -0.09 -6.45
N GLN A 56 -1.03 0.13 -6.45
CA GLN A 56 -1.70 0.94 -5.43
C GLN A 56 -1.60 0.30 -4.05
N LYS A 57 -1.71 -1.03 -3.98
CA LYS A 57 -1.54 -1.78 -2.73
C LYS A 57 -0.15 -1.52 -2.13
N ALA A 58 0.91 -1.64 -2.92
CA ALA A 58 2.28 -1.38 -2.48
C ALA A 58 2.44 0.07 -2.00
N LYS A 59 1.92 1.02 -2.77
CA LYS A 59 1.98 2.44 -2.43
C LYS A 59 1.33 2.73 -1.07
N TYR A 60 0.13 2.23 -0.84
CA TYR A 60 -0.57 2.43 0.43
C TYR A 60 0.08 1.70 1.59
N THR A 61 0.61 0.50 1.34
CA THR A 61 1.30 -0.27 2.39
C THR A 61 2.49 0.50 2.96
N TYR A 62 3.28 1.14 2.11
CA TYR A 62 4.46 1.90 2.55
C TYR A 62 4.15 3.37 2.86
N GLY A 63 2.91 3.80 2.65
CA GLY A 63 2.48 5.16 3.00
C GLY A 63 3.01 6.25 2.09
N LEU A 64 3.32 5.93 0.85
CA LEU A 64 3.85 6.89 -0.12
C LEU A 64 2.75 7.56 -0.93
N LEU A 65 3.00 8.80 -1.35
CA LEU A 65 2.20 9.47 -2.37
C LEU A 65 2.73 9.12 -3.76
N GLU A 66 1.88 9.30 -4.76
CA GLU A 66 2.16 8.90 -6.15
C GLU A 66 3.47 9.46 -6.69
N LYS A 67 3.76 10.72 -6.41
CA LYS A 67 4.98 11.37 -6.91
C LYS A 67 6.25 10.73 -6.37
N GLN A 68 6.27 10.46 -5.07
CA GLN A 68 7.41 9.77 -4.43
C GLN A 68 7.55 8.34 -4.92
N PHE A 69 6.42 7.65 -5.06
CA PHE A 69 6.41 6.29 -5.56
C PHE A 69 6.94 6.22 -6.99
N SER A 70 6.53 7.14 -7.85
CA SER A 70 6.98 7.23 -9.23
C SER A 70 8.50 7.46 -9.31
N ARG A 71 9.04 8.34 -8.48
CA ARG A 71 10.49 8.58 -8.41
C ARG A 71 11.25 7.34 -7.97
N THR A 72 10.74 6.62 -6.99
CA THR A 72 11.33 5.37 -6.52
C THR A 72 11.32 4.31 -7.62
N TYR A 73 10.22 4.23 -8.38
CA TYR A 73 10.12 3.32 -9.52
C TYR A 73 11.15 3.65 -10.61
N GLU A 74 11.31 4.92 -10.95
CA GLU A 74 12.29 5.36 -11.93
C GLU A 74 13.71 4.96 -11.50
N GLN A 75 14.04 5.17 -10.23
CA GLN A 75 15.32 4.76 -9.68
C GLN A 75 15.52 3.25 -9.75
N ALA A 76 14.48 2.47 -9.43
CA ALA A 76 14.52 1.02 -9.51
C ALA A 76 14.74 0.54 -10.95
N ALA A 77 14.12 1.21 -11.93
CA ALA A 77 14.28 0.88 -13.34
C ALA A 77 15.69 1.14 -13.86
N ARG A 78 16.42 2.10 -13.27
CA ARG A 78 17.81 2.40 -13.63
C ARG A 78 18.79 1.41 -13.04
N MET A 79 18.40 0.70 -11.99
CA MET A 79 19.25 -0.31 -11.36
C MET A 79 19.26 -1.58 -12.20
N GLY A 80 20.38 -2.31 -12.18
CA GLY A 80 20.47 -3.60 -12.86
C GLY A 80 19.58 -4.66 -12.19
N GLY A 81 19.08 -5.61 -12.98
CA GLY A 81 18.25 -6.70 -12.49
C GLY A 81 16.76 -6.47 -12.69
N ILE A 82 15.94 -7.17 -11.91
CA ILE A 82 14.48 -7.12 -12.02
C ILE A 82 13.95 -5.86 -11.34
N THR A 83 13.26 -5.01 -12.10
CA THR A 83 12.74 -3.72 -11.62
C THR A 83 11.82 -3.87 -10.40
N GLY A 84 10.93 -4.86 -10.40
CA GLY A 84 10.03 -5.09 -9.27
C GLY A 84 10.76 -5.42 -7.96
N GLU A 85 11.79 -6.26 -8.02
CA GLU A 85 12.61 -6.58 -6.86
C GLU A 85 13.38 -5.35 -6.36
N ASN A 86 13.95 -4.58 -7.29
CA ASN A 86 14.67 -3.35 -6.96
C ASN A 86 13.73 -2.33 -6.29
N LEU A 87 12.51 -2.21 -6.80
CA LEU A 87 11.49 -1.33 -6.21
C LEU A 87 11.19 -1.73 -4.76
N LEU A 88 10.97 -3.01 -4.50
CA LEU A 88 10.71 -3.49 -3.13
C LEU A 88 11.90 -3.25 -2.21
N LYS A 89 13.12 -3.49 -2.69
CA LYS A 89 14.34 -3.21 -1.93
C LYS A 89 14.44 -1.74 -1.56
N LEU A 90 14.19 -0.84 -2.50
CA LEU A 90 14.24 0.61 -2.24
C LEU A 90 13.18 1.03 -1.22
N LEU A 91 11.96 0.48 -1.32
CA LEU A 91 10.88 0.77 -0.38
C LEU A 91 11.22 0.25 1.04
N GLU A 92 11.80 -0.95 1.14
CA GLU A 92 12.21 -1.51 2.43
C GLU A 92 13.38 -0.76 3.06
N CYS A 93 14.21 -0.11 2.28
CA CYS A 93 15.38 0.66 2.76
C CYS A 93 15.01 2.06 3.27
N ARG A 94 13.76 2.48 3.16
CA ARG A 94 13.35 3.79 3.68
C ARG A 94 13.49 3.81 5.20
N LEU A 95 13.93 4.95 5.73
CA LEU A 95 14.16 5.10 7.18
C LEU A 95 12.89 4.84 8.00
N ASP A 96 11.75 5.36 7.57
CA ASP A 96 10.47 5.14 8.26
C ASP A 96 10.11 3.65 8.31
N ASN A 97 10.33 2.92 7.21
CA ASN A 97 10.09 1.48 7.18
C ASN A 97 11.06 0.72 8.09
N VAL A 98 12.34 1.11 8.10
CA VAL A 98 13.35 0.50 8.98
C VAL A 98 12.96 0.68 10.45
N VAL A 99 12.56 1.88 10.83
CA VAL A 99 12.10 2.17 12.20
C VAL A 99 10.89 1.30 12.57
N TYR A 100 9.94 1.14 11.65
CA TYR A 100 8.79 0.27 11.86
C TYR A 100 9.21 -1.19 12.02
N ARG A 101 10.09 -1.70 11.16
CA ARG A 101 10.56 -3.10 11.20
C ARG A 101 11.35 -3.43 12.47
N LEU A 102 12.06 -2.45 13.01
CA LEU A 102 12.78 -2.61 14.28
C LEU A 102 11.86 -2.67 15.50
N GLY A 103 10.57 -2.40 15.32
CA GLY A 103 9.61 -2.42 16.42
C GLY A 103 9.58 -1.16 17.28
N ILE A 104 10.28 -0.10 16.87
CA ILE A 104 10.31 1.18 17.60
C ILE A 104 8.95 1.88 17.53
N ALA A 105 8.25 1.70 16.42
CA ALA A 105 6.91 2.27 16.22
C ALA A 105 5.92 1.15 15.86
N PRO A 106 4.66 1.24 16.32
CA PRO A 106 3.66 0.18 16.05
C PRO A 106 3.14 0.16 14.62
N THR A 107 3.29 1.28 13.89
CA THR A 107 2.85 1.39 12.50
C THR A 107 3.86 2.16 11.67
N ARG A 108 3.78 2.02 10.34
CA ARG A 108 4.62 2.82 9.45
C ARG A 108 4.31 4.32 9.54
N ALA A 109 3.04 4.67 9.75
CA ALA A 109 2.64 6.06 9.94
C ALA A 109 3.25 6.66 11.21
N ALA A 110 3.25 5.91 12.31
CA ALA A 110 3.89 6.32 13.57
C ALA A 110 5.41 6.43 13.39
N ALA A 111 6.04 5.49 12.71
CA ALA A 111 7.47 5.53 12.41
C ALA A 111 7.83 6.78 11.59
N ARG A 112 7.01 7.11 10.62
CA ARG A 112 7.21 8.31 9.79
C ARG A 112 7.11 9.60 10.60
N GLN A 113 6.24 9.61 11.60
CA GLN A 113 6.09 10.75 12.50
C GLN A 113 7.32 10.91 13.41
N LEU A 114 7.95 9.81 13.82
CA LEU A 114 9.17 9.83 14.61
C LEU A 114 10.39 10.31 13.81
N VAL A 115 10.43 10.00 12.53
CA VAL A 115 11.50 10.44 11.63
C VAL A 115 11.32 11.92 11.28
#